data_f86515f8f9bde5b5bd758a73427b3792
#
_entry.id   f86515f8f9bde5b5bd758a73427b3792
#
_cell.length_a   1.000
_cell.length_b   1.000
_cell.length_c   1.000
_cell.angle_alpha   90.00
_cell.angle_beta   90.00
_cell.angle_gamma   90.00
#
_symmetry.space_group_name_H-M   'P 1'
#
loop_
_entity.id
_entity.type
_entity.pdbx_description
1 polymer ?
#
loop_
_entity_poly.entity_id
_entity_poly.type
_entity_poly.pdbx_seq_one_letter_code
_entity_poly.pdbx_strand_id
1 'polypeptide(L)'
;MSKNTGKAYELFVQSLYQAILQSELLTGQKNIEVETNKLLVDKNGTERQFDIYWEYSLGGFLYKTVIECKDYASKISIDKIDSLLGKLQDFPDLRGVFATKVGYQSGAETKANKNNIELLIVRQQNDSDWEDEDGTPLIREINIGMRLCCTKI
;
A
#
# COMPACT_ATOMS: atom_id res chain seq x y z
N MET A 1 21.71 2.74 -12.86
CA MET A 1 20.59 2.06 -13.50
C MET A 1 19.42 1.70 -12.57
N SER A 2 19.65 1.66 -11.28
CA SER A 2 18.60 1.33 -10.30
C SER A 2 17.77 2.52 -9.80
N LYS A 3 18.04 3.73 -10.26
CA LYS A 3 17.42 4.97 -9.73
C LYS A 3 15.94 5.16 -10.10
N ASN A 4 15.41 4.41 -11.06
CA ASN A 4 14.03 4.57 -11.53
C ASN A 4 13.07 3.44 -11.13
N THR A 5 13.55 2.36 -10.54
CA THR A 5 12.72 1.20 -10.20
C THR A 5 11.73 1.50 -9.07
N GLY A 6 12.16 2.24 -8.05
CA GLY A 6 11.29 2.63 -6.94
C GLY A 6 10.13 3.49 -7.39
N LYS A 7 10.41 4.49 -8.23
CA LYS A 7 9.37 5.38 -8.76
C LYS A 7 8.40 4.67 -9.69
N ALA A 8 8.90 3.77 -10.53
CA ALA A 8 8.06 2.96 -11.39
C ALA A 8 7.13 2.05 -10.57
N TYR A 9 7.64 1.48 -9.49
CA TYR A 9 6.85 0.68 -8.56
C TYR A 9 5.78 1.50 -7.84
N GLU A 10 6.11 2.70 -7.37
CA GLU A 10 5.13 3.61 -6.77
C GLU A 10 3.98 3.93 -7.74
N LEU A 11 4.29 4.24 -9.00
CA LEU A 11 3.29 4.49 -10.03
C LEU A 11 2.43 3.26 -10.33
N PHE A 12 3.03 2.08 -10.32
CA PHE A 12 2.32 0.82 -10.49
C PHE A 12 1.30 0.62 -9.36
N VAL A 13 1.70 0.77 -8.10
CA VAL A 13 0.82 0.67 -6.94
C VAL A 13 -0.26 1.75 -6.97
N GLN A 14 0.09 2.98 -7.32
CA GLN A 14 -0.85 4.08 -7.46
C GLN A 14 -1.93 3.77 -8.50
N SER A 15 -1.56 3.28 -9.68
CA SER A 15 -2.50 2.94 -10.74
C SER A 15 -3.45 1.81 -10.32
N LEU A 16 -2.93 0.81 -9.61
CA LEU A 16 -3.73 -0.27 -9.08
C LEU A 16 -4.78 0.23 -8.09
N TYR A 17 -4.37 1.04 -7.12
CA TYR A 17 -5.30 1.55 -6.11
C TYR A 17 -6.28 2.56 -6.67
N GLN A 18 -5.87 3.36 -7.66
CA GLN A 18 -6.81 4.22 -8.38
C GLN A 18 -7.92 3.39 -9.02
N ALA A 19 -7.58 2.28 -9.66
CA ALA A 19 -8.56 1.37 -10.26
C ALA A 19 -9.44 0.66 -9.22
N ILE A 20 -8.86 0.21 -8.11
CA ILE A 20 -9.60 -0.42 -7.02
C ILE A 20 -10.64 0.55 -6.46
N LEU A 21 -10.24 1.77 -6.12
CA LEU A 21 -11.15 2.76 -5.53
C LEU A 21 -12.25 3.17 -6.50
N GLN A 22 -11.97 3.27 -7.79
CA GLN A 22 -12.98 3.57 -8.82
C GLN A 22 -13.96 2.42 -9.03
N SER A 23 -13.53 1.17 -8.82
CA SER A 23 -14.37 -0.01 -9.05
C SER A 23 -15.31 -0.31 -7.88
N GLU A 24 -15.03 0.17 -6.69
CA GLU A 24 -15.87 -0.06 -5.52
C GLU A 24 -17.07 0.90 -5.49
N LEU A 25 -18.25 0.37 -5.12
CA LEU A 25 -19.50 1.13 -5.12
C LEU A 25 -19.45 2.39 -4.26
N LEU A 26 -18.88 2.29 -3.05
CA LEU A 26 -18.83 3.41 -2.11
C LEU A 26 -17.81 4.48 -2.52
N THR A 27 -16.66 4.08 -3.00
CA THR A 27 -15.56 5.00 -3.32
C THR A 27 -15.57 5.45 -4.78
N GLY A 28 -16.11 4.64 -5.68
CA GLY A 28 -16.22 4.98 -7.12
C GLY A 28 -17.04 6.25 -7.37
N GLN A 29 -18.06 6.50 -6.57
CA GLN A 29 -18.91 7.68 -6.68
C GLN A 29 -18.27 8.96 -6.12
N LYS A 30 -17.17 8.84 -5.37
CA LYS A 30 -16.52 9.97 -4.69
C LYS A 30 -15.40 10.61 -5.52
N ASN A 31 -15.06 10.05 -6.66
CA ASN A 31 -13.97 10.53 -7.52
C ASN A 31 -12.66 10.73 -6.74
N ILE A 32 -12.28 9.74 -5.94
CA ILE A 32 -11.08 9.80 -5.12
C ILE A 32 -9.85 9.76 -6.01
N GLU A 33 -8.98 10.76 -5.85
CA GLU A 33 -7.69 10.81 -6.54
C GLU A 33 -6.61 10.18 -5.66
N VAL A 34 -5.87 9.23 -6.22
CA VAL A 34 -4.72 8.62 -5.58
C VAL A 34 -3.47 9.38 -5.97
N GLU A 35 -2.90 10.11 -5.02
CA GLU A 35 -1.74 10.98 -5.24
C GLU A 35 -0.43 10.25 -4.95
N THR A 36 0.63 10.64 -5.63
CA THR A 36 2.01 10.18 -5.37
C THR A 36 2.84 11.31 -4.77
N ASN A 37 3.88 10.94 -4.01
CA ASN A 37 4.82 11.89 -3.39
C ASN A 37 4.12 12.99 -2.59
N LYS A 38 3.16 12.60 -1.78
CA LYS A 38 2.36 13.53 -0.98
C LYS A 38 3.17 14.07 0.20
N LEU A 39 3.23 15.39 0.31
CA LEU A 39 3.74 16.05 1.50
C LEU A 39 2.61 16.37 2.46
N LEU A 40 2.72 15.88 3.68
CA LEU A 40 1.79 16.15 4.77
C LEU A 40 2.53 16.79 5.93
N VAL A 41 1.90 17.74 6.60
CA VAL A 41 2.47 18.41 7.78
C VAL A 41 2.03 17.65 9.02
N ASP A 42 2.98 17.19 9.82
CA ASP A 42 2.70 16.47 11.06
C ASP A 42 2.28 17.41 12.21
N LYS A 43 1.94 16.83 13.36
CA LYS A 43 1.52 17.60 14.54
C LYS A 43 2.58 18.57 15.07
N ASN A 44 3.84 18.39 14.71
CA ASN A 44 4.97 19.25 15.11
C ASN A 44 5.27 20.34 14.08
N GLY A 45 4.53 20.41 12.98
CA GLY A 45 4.77 21.36 11.91
C GLY A 45 5.84 20.93 10.91
N THR A 46 6.29 19.67 10.95
CA THR A 46 7.30 19.13 10.04
C THR A 46 6.64 18.48 8.82
N GLU A 47 7.14 18.77 7.64
CA GLU A 47 6.69 18.12 6.42
C GLU A 47 7.26 16.70 6.33
N ARG A 48 6.37 15.74 6.08
CA ARG A 48 6.73 14.34 5.88
C ARG A 48 6.19 13.89 4.53
N GLN A 49 7.02 13.18 3.76
CA GLN A 49 6.63 12.67 2.46
C GLN A 49 6.14 11.24 2.57
N PHE A 50 5.05 10.95 1.87
CA PHE A 50 4.51 9.60 1.68
C PHE A 50 4.45 9.26 0.21
N ASP A 51 4.70 8.00 -0.13
CA ASP A 51 4.76 7.56 -1.53
C ASP A 51 3.40 7.64 -2.21
N ILE A 52 2.34 7.21 -1.52
CA ILE A 52 0.97 7.21 -2.03
C ILE A 52 0.02 7.70 -0.95
N TYR A 53 -0.99 8.47 -1.36
CA TYR A 53 -1.97 9.06 -0.46
C TYR A 53 -3.33 9.17 -1.14
N TRP A 54 -4.39 8.92 -0.38
CA TRP A 54 -5.75 9.34 -0.74
C TRP A 54 -6.56 9.64 0.50
N GLU A 55 -7.64 10.39 0.30
CA GLU A 55 -8.61 10.70 1.36
C GLU A 55 -10.03 10.72 0.81
N TYR A 56 -10.98 10.44 1.67
CA TYR A 56 -12.40 10.60 1.38
C TYR A 56 -13.18 10.87 2.66
N SER A 57 -14.37 11.48 2.52
CA SER A 57 -15.29 11.70 3.62
C SER A 57 -16.44 10.70 3.59
N LEU A 58 -16.76 10.14 4.75
CA LEU A 58 -17.88 9.23 4.92
C LEU A 58 -18.54 9.51 6.27
N GLY A 59 -19.86 9.78 6.27
CA GLY A 59 -20.60 10.07 7.50
C GLY A 59 -20.12 11.33 8.22
N GLY A 60 -19.52 12.28 7.51
CA GLY A 60 -18.95 13.50 8.08
C GLY A 60 -17.52 13.34 8.62
N PHE A 61 -16.94 12.17 8.51
CA PHE A 61 -15.56 11.89 8.95
C PHE A 61 -14.63 11.78 7.77
N LEU A 62 -13.41 12.32 7.90
CA LEU A 62 -12.38 12.26 6.89
C LEU A 62 -11.48 11.04 7.14
N TYR A 63 -11.39 10.16 6.15
CA TYR A 63 -10.54 8.97 6.16
C TYR A 63 -9.34 9.20 5.27
N LYS A 64 -8.14 9.08 5.83
CA LYS A 64 -6.87 9.31 5.14
C LYS A 64 -6.03 8.04 5.16
N THR A 65 -5.48 7.65 4.03
CA THR A 65 -4.64 6.46 3.89
C THR A 65 -3.35 6.80 3.16
N VAL A 66 -2.25 6.25 3.65
CA VAL A 66 -0.94 6.31 2.99
C VAL A 66 -0.43 4.91 2.72
N ILE A 67 0.29 4.74 1.61
CA ILE A 67 1.03 3.52 1.32
C ILE A 67 2.51 3.88 1.17
N GLU A 68 3.35 3.22 1.95
CA GLU A 68 4.79 3.22 1.75
C GLU A 68 5.15 2.07 0.82
N CYS A 69 5.90 2.35 -0.23
CA CYS A 69 6.24 1.39 -1.28
C CYS A 69 7.73 1.07 -1.26
N LYS A 70 8.09 -0.22 -1.26
CA LYS A 70 9.48 -0.65 -1.38
C LYS A 70 9.61 -1.74 -2.44
N ASP A 71 10.35 -1.42 -3.49
CA ASP A 71 10.66 -2.33 -4.59
C ASP A 71 11.98 -3.05 -4.31
N TYR A 72 11.97 -3.93 -3.31
CA TYR A 72 13.15 -4.68 -2.90
C TYR A 72 13.11 -6.11 -3.45
N ALA A 73 14.30 -6.67 -3.74
CA ALA A 73 14.43 -8.07 -4.13
C ALA A 73 14.36 -9.03 -2.94
N SER A 74 14.47 -8.53 -1.72
CA SER A 74 14.43 -9.31 -0.48
C SER A 74 13.21 -8.93 0.36
N LYS A 75 12.87 -9.81 1.31
CA LYS A 75 11.78 -9.57 2.26
C LYS A 75 12.04 -8.34 3.11
N ILE A 76 10.97 -7.61 3.40
CA ILE A 76 11.01 -6.40 4.23
C ILE A 76 11.33 -6.78 5.68
N SER A 77 12.32 -6.11 6.24
CA SER A 77 12.75 -6.26 7.63
C SER A 77 11.97 -5.34 8.58
N ILE A 78 12.05 -5.63 9.87
CA ILE A 78 11.34 -4.88 10.91
C ILE A 78 11.69 -3.39 10.93
N ASP A 79 12.93 -3.02 10.61
CA ASP A 79 13.38 -1.63 10.61
C ASP A 79 12.61 -0.76 9.59
N LYS A 80 12.16 -1.34 8.49
CA LYS A 80 11.33 -0.64 7.50
C LYS A 80 9.94 -0.35 8.04
N ILE A 81 9.37 -1.30 8.76
CA ILE A 81 8.08 -1.10 9.45
C ILE A 81 8.23 -0.05 10.56
N ASP A 82 9.32 -0.10 11.33
CA ASP A 82 9.61 0.90 12.37
C ASP A 82 9.72 2.31 11.79
N SER A 83 10.32 2.46 10.61
CA SER A 83 10.41 3.76 9.92
C SER A 83 9.03 4.32 9.58
N LEU A 84 8.14 3.50 9.05
CA LEU A 84 6.76 3.92 8.77
C LEU A 84 6.02 4.26 10.06
N LEU A 85 6.13 3.44 11.09
CA LEU A 85 5.54 3.71 12.41
C LEU A 85 6.00 5.04 12.97
N GLY A 86 7.29 5.36 12.86
CA GLY A 86 7.84 6.64 13.32
C GLY A 86 7.18 7.83 12.65
N LYS A 87 6.91 7.74 11.35
CA LYS A 87 6.14 8.77 10.63
C LYS A 87 4.69 8.84 11.13
N LEU A 88 4.03 7.69 11.25
CA LEU A 88 2.61 7.62 11.60
C LEU A 88 2.30 8.11 13.01
N GLN A 89 3.25 8.01 13.94
CA GLN A 89 3.09 8.52 15.30
C GLN A 89 2.77 10.01 15.37
N ASP A 90 3.22 10.76 14.40
CA ASP A 90 2.99 12.20 14.32
C ASP A 90 1.73 12.58 13.52
N PHE A 91 0.96 11.57 13.08
CA PHE A 91 -0.29 11.72 12.32
C PHE A 91 -1.38 10.83 12.94
N PRO A 92 -2.14 11.31 13.91
CA PRO A 92 -3.09 10.46 14.66
C PRO A 92 -4.27 9.94 13.84
N ASP A 93 -4.56 10.54 12.70
CA ASP A 93 -5.71 10.23 11.85
C ASP A 93 -5.32 9.50 10.55
N LEU A 94 -4.09 9.06 10.41
CA LEU A 94 -3.56 8.51 9.17
C LEU A 94 -3.46 6.98 9.26
N ARG A 95 -4.11 6.29 8.32
CA ARG A 95 -4.00 4.83 8.17
C ARG A 95 -2.75 4.49 7.36
N GLY A 96 -1.90 3.63 7.91
CA GLY A 96 -0.66 3.20 7.27
C GLY A 96 -0.79 1.85 6.59
N VAL A 97 -0.26 1.78 5.38
CA VAL A 97 -0.18 0.57 4.57
C VAL A 97 1.24 0.45 4.03
N PHE A 98 1.77 -0.75 3.98
CA PHE A 98 3.08 -1.02 3.39
C PHE A 98 2.92 -1.95 2.20
N ALA A 99 3.56 -1.66 1.06
CA ALA A 99 3.48 -2.46 -0.16
C ALA A 99 4.89 -2.86 -0.63
N THR A 100 5.05 -4.13 -0.98
CA THR A 100 6.28 -4.68 -1.54
C THR A 100 5.96 -5.80 -2.53
N LYS A 101 6.95 -6.24 -3.32
CA LYS A 101 6.79 -7.33 -4.28
C LYS A 101 7.05 -8.72 -3.69
N VAL A 102 7.97 -8.84 -2.75
CA VAL A 102 8.51 -10.14 -2.32
C VAL A 102 7.84 -10.66 -1.06
N GLY A 103 7.63 -9.83 -0.08
CA GLY A 103 7.03 -10.22 1.19
C GLY A 103 7.76 -9.62 2.40
N TYR A 104 7.49 -10.18 3.56
CA TYR A 104 7.90 -9.62 4.85
C TYR A 104 8.56 -10.70 5.71
N GLN A 105 9.56 -10.30 6.49
CA GLN A 105 10.11 -11.15 7.54
C GLN A 105 9.11 -11.26 8.70
N SER A 106 9.14 -12.36 9.45
CA SER A 106 8.19 -12.63 10.53
C SER A 106 8.13 -11.53 11.59
N GLY A 107 9.26 -10.93 11.93
CA GLY A 107 9.32 -9.79 12.85
C GLY A 107 8.62 -8.55 12.32
N ALA A 108 8.74 -8.29 11.02
CA ALA A 108 8.05 -7.19 10.36
C ALA A 108 6.52 -7.41 10.36
N GLU A 109 6.06 -8.62 10.05
CA GLU A 109 4.63 -8.97 10.09
C GLU A 109 4.05 -8.79 11.49
N THR A 110 4.74 -9.29 12.51
CA THR A 110 4.31 -9.16 13.91
C THR A 110 4.21 -7.69 14.32
N LYS A 111 5.21 -6.89 14.00
CA LYS A 111 5.24 -5.47 14.33
C LYS A 111 4.11 -4.70 13.65
N ALA A 112 3.89 -4.96 12.37
CA ALA A 112 2.83 -4.32 11.59
C ALA A 112 1.44 -4.69 12.14
N ASN A 113 1.18 -5.96 12.40
CA ASN A 113 -0.10 -6.43 12.92
C ASN A 113 -0.44 -5.81 14.28
N LYS A 114 0.55 -5.69 15.18
CA LYS A 114 0.35 -5.09 16.50
C LYS A 114 0.12 -3.58 16.46
N ASN A 115 0.48 -2.92 15.38
CA ASN A 115 0.39 -1.46 15.23
C ASN A 115 -0.58 -1.04 14.11
N ASN A 116 -1.45 -1.95 13.67
CA ASN A 116 -2.50 -1.68 12.69
C ASN A 116 -1.96 -1.16 11.33
N ILE A 117 -0.76 -1.60 10.94
CA ILE A 117 -0.24 -1.37 9.60
C ILE A 117 -0.67 -2.56 8.73
N GLU A 118 -1.38 -2.27 7.65
CA GLU A 118 -1.73 -3.27 6.65
C GLU A 118 -0.52 -3.59 5.77
N LEU A 119 -0.30 -4.87 5.49
CA LEU A 119 0.78 -5.32 4.63
C LEU A 119 0.21 -5.86 3.33
N LEU A 120 0.76 -5.41 2.22
CA LEU A 120 0.38 -5.84 0.88
C LEU A 120 1.57 -6.44 0.15
N ILE A 121 1.31 -7.47 -0.64
CA ILE A 121 2.20 -7.89 -1.72
C ILE A 121 1.54 -7.45 -3.02
N VAL A 122 2.19 -6.53 -3.73
CA VAL A 122 1.67 -5.95 -4.97
C VAL A 122 2.71 -6.15 -6.06
N ARG A 123 2.37 -6.94 -7.07
CA ARG A 123 3.24 -7.26 -8.20
C ARG A 123 2.43 -7.72 -9.40
N GLN A 124 3.08 -7.82 -10.53
CA GLN A 124 2.46 -8.46 -11.69
C GLN A 124 2.22 -9.94 -11.40
N GLN A 125 1.12 -10.43 -11.96
CA GLN A 125 0.71 -11.81 -11.81
C GLN A 125 1.70 -12.76 -12.49
N ASN A 126 1.91 -13.92 -11.88
CA ASN A 126 2.63 -15.04 -12.47
C ASN A 126 1.85 -16.35 -12.23
N ASP A 127 2.32 -17.45 -12.84
CA ASP A 127 1.58 -18.72 -12.81
C ASP A 127 1.39 -19.29 -11.40
N SER A 128 2.31 -19.02 -10.47
CA SER A 128 2.24 -19.51 -9.09
C SER A 128 1.23 -18.77 -8.22
N ASP A 129 0.58 -17.75 -8.74
CA ASP A 129 -0.37 -16.93 -7.96
C ASP A 129 -1.80 -17.47 -7.96
N TRP A 130 -2.09 -18.45 -8.81
CA TRP A 130 -3.46 -18.90 -9.01
C TRP A 130 -3.99 -19.78 -7.88
N GLU A 131 -3.21 -20.76 -7.49
CA GLU A 131 -3.65 -21.78 -6.53
C GLU A 131 -2.49 -22.26 -5.68
N ASP A 132 -2.78 -22.65 -4.44
CA ASP A 132 -1.83 -23.41 -3.61
C ASP A 132 -1.80 -24.88 -4.01
N GLU A 133 -1.04 -25.70 -3.29
CA GLU A 133 -0.93 -27.13 -3.54
C GLU A 133 -2.26 -27.89 -3.40
N ASP A 134 -3.21 -27.32 -2.67
CA ASP A 134 -4.54 -27.86 -2.44
C ASP A 134 -5.61 -27.32 -3.39
N GLY A 135 -5.21 -26.46 -4.36
CA GLY A 135 -6.13 -25.85 -5.31
C GLY A 135 -6.92 -24.67 -4.74
N THR A 136 -6.49 -24.10 -3.61
CA THR A 136 -7.13 -22.93 -3.02
C THR A 136 -6.62 -21.65 -3.70
N PRO A 137 -7.50 -20.75 -4.17
CA PRO A 137 -7.06 -19.48 -4.77
C PRO A 137 -6.27 -18.63 -3.78
N LEU A 138 -5.04 -18.27 -4.14
CA LEU A 138 -4.13 -17.50 -3.29
C LEU A 138 -4.41 -15.99 -3.32
N ILE A 139 -4.90 -15.49 -4.46
CA ILE A 139 -5.06 -14.05 -4.67
C ILE A 139 -6.33 -13.74 -5.46
N ARG A 140 -6.75 -12.47 -5.37
CA ARG A 140 -7.75 -11.90 -6.27
C ARG A 140 -7.07 -11.30 -7.49
N GLU A 141 -7.59 -11.61 -8.67
CA GLU A 141 -7.21 -10.93 -9.89
C GLU A 141 -8.04 -9.65 -10.04
N ILE A 142 -7.36 -8.56 -10.35
CA ILE A 142 -8.01 -7.29 -10.69
C ILE A 142 -7.66 -6.99 -12.14
N ASN A 143 -8.70 -6.92 -13.00
CA ASN A 143 -8.53 -6.64 -14.43
C ASN A 143 -8.81 -5.17 -14.70
N ILE A 144 -7.77 -4.41 -15.05
CA ILE A 144 -7.83 -2.98 -15.36
C ILE A 144 -7.17 -2.68 -16.72
N GLY A 145 -7.37 -3.56 -17.70
CA GLY A 145 -6.67 -3.52 -19.00
C GLY A 145 -5.33 -4.24 -19.00
N MET A 146 -4.84 -4.63 -17.82
CA MET A 146 -3.70 -5.53 -17.62
C MET A 146 -3.99 -6.37 -16.37
N ARG A 147 -3.34 -7.54 -16.29
CA ARG A 147 -3.50 -8.40 -15.10
C ARG A 147 -2.54 -7.98 -14.01
N LEU A 148 -3.07 -7.63 -12.87
CA LEU A 148 -2.33 -7.24 -11.68
C LEU A 148 -2.66 -8.21 -10.54
N CYS A 149 -1.69 -8.37 -9.64
CA CYS A 149 -1.82 -9.17 -8.43
C CYS A 149 -1.73 -8.25 -7.21
N CYS A 150 -2.70 -8.33 -6.33
CA CYS A 150 -2.68 -7.66 -5.04
C CYS A 150 -3.10 -8.65 -3.96
N THR A 151 -2.21 -8.94 -3.04
CA THR A 151 -2.47 -9.83 -1.90
C THR A 151 -2.36 -9.04 -0.60
N LYS A 152 -3.39 -9.15 0.22
CA LYS A 152 -3.38 -8.59 1.58
C LYS A 152 -2.92 -9.68 2.54
N ILE A 153 -1.94 -9.38 3.33
CA ILE A 153 -1.40 -10.28 4.35
C ILE A 153 -2.12 -10.12 5.68
#